data_b417b60a09e7b45d8d48ac0661eae502
#
_entry.id   b417b60a09e7b45d8d48ac0661eae502
#
_cell.length_a   1.000
_cell.length_b   1.000
_cell.length_c   1.000
_cell.angle_alpha   90.00
_cell.angle_beta   90.00
_cell.angle_gamma   90.00
#
_symmetry.space_group_name_H-M   'P 1'
#
loop_
_entity.id
_entity.type
_entity.pdbx_description
1 polymer ?
#
loop_
_entity_poly.entity_id
_entity_poly.type
_entity_poly.pdbx_seq_one_letter_code
_entity_poly.pdbx_strand_id
1 'polypeptide(L)'
;MAMEMEEKMKLNRTLLRAIEILELLSRSKEGYTLTELSLIFDYQKSSVFDIIKTLVYKNMVVEDNQTGITKYKIGLASFLIGSSYLNNIDIVNIAKSNLIDFANKMNATTFMAVLDENMVTYIYKYESENSIITTANVGTRKSLHCIRM
;
A
#
# COMPACT_ATOMS: atom_id res chain seq x y z
N MET A 1 13.05 -11.34 17.13
CA MET A 1 12.36 -12.30 16.21
C MET A 1 12.46 -11.86 14.74
N ALA A 2 12.00 -10.68 14.33
CA ALA A 2 12.18 -10.24 12.91
C ALA A 2 13.65 -10.07 12.51
N MET A 3 14.46 -9.39 13.32
CA MET A 3 15.92 -9.24 13.10
C MET A 3 16.70 -10.57 13.09
N GLU A 4 16.30 -11.54 13.89
CA GLU A 4 16.95 -12.88 13.89
C GLU A 4 16.57 -13.72 12.66
N MET A 5 15.41 -13.49 12.04
CA MET A 5 15.06 -14.14 10.77
C MET A 5 15.79 -13.49 9.59
N GLU A 6 16.08 -12.19 9.62
CA GLU A 6 16.86 -11.50 8.58
C GLU A 6 18.32 -11.98 8.54
N GLU A 7 18.90 -12.32 9.68
CA GLU A 7 20.29 -12.83 9.76
C GLU A 7 20.44 -14.24 9.17
N LYS A 8 19.39 -15.06 9.18
CA LYS A 8 19.36 -16.39 8.55
C LYS A 8 19.10 -16.39 7.04
N MET A 9 18.42 -15.38 6.52
CA MET A 9 18.20 -15.19 5.08
C MET A 9 19.09 -14.06 4.60
N LYS A 10 20.03 -14.36 3.70
CA LYS A 10 20.93 -13.37 3.07
C LYS A 10 20.14 -12.41 2.15
N LEU A 11 19.34 -11.52 2.74
CA LEU A 11 18.50 -10.58 2.02
C LEU A 11 19.34 -9.47 1.36
N ASN A 12 18.90 -9.01 0.19
CA ASN A 12 19.50 -7.86 -0.47
C ASN A 12 19.06 -6.57 0.25
N ARG A 13 19.96 -5.96 1.01
CA ARG A 13 19.70 -4.78 1.81
C ARG A 13 19.19 -3.58 1.01
N THR A 14 19.71 -3.37 -0.19
CA THR A 14 19.27 -2.25 -1.04
C THR A 14 17.83 -2.44 -1.51
N LEU A 15 17.47 -3.67 -1.90
CA LEU A 15 16.11 -4.00 -2.30
C LEU A 15 15.12 -3.88 -1.12
N LEU A 16 15.52 -4.37 0.06
CA LEU A 16 14.71 -4.22 1.28
C LEU A 16 14.40 -2.75 1.57
N ARG A 17 15.43 -1.90 1.58
CA ARG A 17 15.28 -0.45 1.78
C ARG A 17 14.37 0.21 0.74
N ALA A 18 14.46 -0.23 -0.52
CA ALA A 18 13.58 0.29 -1.57
C ALA A 18 12.11 -0.05 -1.31
N ILE A 19 11.84 -1.27 -0.86
CA ILE A 19 10.47 -1.72 -0.50
C ILE A 19 9.94 -0.92 0.70
N GLU A 20 10.72 -0.78 1.77
CA GLU A 20 10.35 -0.01 2.97
C GLU A 20 10.03 1.46 2.63
N ILE A 21 10.82 2.09 1.75
CA ILE A 21 10.55 3.44 1.27
C ILE A 21 9.22 3.49 0.52
N LEU A 22 8.94 2.55 -0.38
CA LEU A 22 7.67 2.49 -1.11
C LEU A 22 6.48 2.30 -0.16
N GLU A 23 6.60 1.45 0.84
CA GLU A 23 5.57 1.24 1.87
C GLU A 23 5.29 2.52 2.66
N LEU A 24 6.32 3.26 3.06
CA LEU A 24 6.15 4.53 3.75
C LEU A 24 5.47 5.57 2.87
N LEU A 25 5.94 5.73 1.62
CA LEU A 25 5.36 6.66 0.65
C LEU A 25 3.88 6.35 0.35
N SER A 26 3.49 5.08 0.33
CA SER A 26 2.11 4.66 0.06
C SER A 26 1.11 5.14 1.13
N ARG A 27 1.58 5.46 2.33
CA ARG A 27 0.76 5.90 3.47
C ARG A 27 0.60 7.42 3.55
N SER A 28 1.35 8.19 2.74
CA SER A 28 1.35 9.65 2.78
C SER A 28 0.82 10.24 1.47
N LYS A 29 -0.16 11.14 1.59
CA LYS A 29 -0.63 11.94 0.46
C LYS A 29 0.34 13.08 0.12
N GLU A 30 1.01 13.62 1.13
CA GLU A 30 1.93 14.76 1.00
C GLU A 30 3.34 14.35 0.54
N GLY A 31 3.66 13.07 0.67
CA GLY A 31 5.00 12.55 0.41
C GLY A 31 6.02 12.97 1.45
N TYR A 32 7.29 12.64 1.19
CA TYR A 32 8.42 12.94 2.06
C TYR A 32 9.58 13.52 1.27
N THR A 33 10.35 14.39 1.92
CA THR A 33 11.64 14.87 1.39
C THR A 33 12.72 13.79 1.55
N LEU A 34 13.81 13.91 0.79
CA LEU A 34 14.96 13.03 0.92
C LEU A 34 15.54 13.02 2.35
N THR A 35 15.55 14.17 3.02
CA THR A 35 16.04 14.29 4.39
C THR A 35 15.14 13.56 5.38
N GLU A 36 13.83 13.71 5.26
CA GLU A 36 12.87 12.98 6.11
C GLU A 36 13.01 11.46 5.95
N LEU A 37 13.11 10.97 4.71
CA LEU A 37 13.33 9.53 4.45
C LEU A 37 14.62 9.03 5.08
N SER A 38 15.72 9.79 4.94
CA SER A 38 17.01 9.46 5.55
C SER A 38 16.92 9.37 7.07
N LEU A 39 16.21 10.29 7.72
CA LEU A 39 16.04 10.33 9.18
C LEU A 39 15.12 9.22 9.69
N ILE A 40 13.99 8.98 9.00
CA ILE A 40 12.99 7.97 9.45
C ILE A 40 13.61 6.56 9.48
N PHE A 41 14.42 6.23 8.47
CA PHE A 41 15.01 4.91 8.36
C PHE A 41 16.43 4.79 8.92
N ASP A 42 17.01 5.89 9.37
CA ASP A 42 18.43 5.96 9.77
C ASP A 42 19.38 5.47 8.65
N TYR A 43 19.10 5.88 7.41
CA TYR A 43 19.90 5.54 6.25
C TYR A 43 20.76 6.72 5.80
N GLN A 44 21.95 6.43 5.27
CA GLN A 44 22.78 7.47 4.66
C GLN A 44 22.04 8.14 3.49
N LYS A 45 22.03 9.48 3.47
CA LYS A 45 21.29 10.28 2.49
C LYS A 45 21.67 9.96 1.03
N SER A 46 22.94 9.66 0.76
CA SER A 46 23.39 9.20 -0.55
C SER A 46 22.74 7.88 -0.98
N SER A 47 22.65 6.92 -0.07
CA SER A 47 22.01 5.62 -0.33
C SER A 47 20.51 5.79 -0.62
N VAL A 48 19.82 6.64 0.15
CA VAL A 48 18.39 6.95 -0.10
C VAL A 48 18.22 7.64 -1.44
N PHE A 49 19.11 8.57 -1.80
CA PHE A 49 19.07 9.28 -3.08
C PHE A 49 19.20 8.30 -4.27
N ASP A 50 20.15 7.36 -4.24
CA ASP A 50 20.34 6.38 -5.30
C ASP A 50 19.12 5.46 -5.47
N ILE A 51 18.51 5.04 -4.36
CA ILE A 51 17.28 4.24 -4.37
C ILE A 51 16.13 5.06 -4.98
N ILE A 52 15.90 6.27 -4.49
CA ILE A 52 14.83 7.16 -4.98
C ILE A 52 15.00 7.47 -6.45
N LYS A 53 16.21 7.79 -6.90
CA LYS A 53 16.52 8.03 -8.33
C LYS A 53 16.14 6.83 -9.20
N THR A 54 16.41 5.63 -8.73
CA THR A 54 16.04 4.40 -9.43
C THR A 54 14.52 4.21 -9.47
N LEU A 55 13.83 4.46 -8.36
CA LEU A 55 12.37 4.36 -8.27
C LEU A 55 11.67 5.43 -9.14
N VAL A 56 12.22 6.65 -9.21
CA VAL A 56 11.72 7.72 -10.10
C VAL A 56 11.92 7.34 -11.55
N TYR A 57 13.09 6.83 -11.93
CA TYR A 57 13.34 6.32 -13.30
C TYR A 57 12.33 5.25 -13.73
N LYS A 58 11.86 4.43 -12.80
CA LYS A 58 10.84 3.38 -13.03
C LYS A 58 9.40 3.88 -12.85
N ASN A 59 9.18 5.17 -12.63
CA ASN A 59 7.87 5.76 -12.33
C ASN A 59 7.14 5.11 -11.13
N MET A 60 7.87 4.41 -10.26
CA MET A 60 7.34 3.89 -8.99
C MET A 60 7.22 4.99 -7.93
N VAL A 61 8.03 6.04 -8.06
CA VAL A 61 8.01 7.26 -7.28
C VAL A 61 7.97 8.45 -8.23
N VAL A 62 7.33 9.54 -7.82
CA VAL A 62 7.31 10.81 -8.54
C VAL A 62 7.85 11.92 -7.66
N GLU A 63 8.48 12.92 -8.27
CA GLU A 63 8.94 14.14 -7.62
C GLU A 63 7.85 15.20 -7.69
N ASP A 64 7.52 15.80 -6.55
CA ASP A 64 6.62 16.94 -6.43
C ASP A 64 7.42 18.16 -5.96
N ASN A 65 7.50 19.17 -6.84
CA ASN A 65 8.26 20.40 -6.60
C ASN A 65 7.35 21.63 -6.39
N GLN A 66 6.04 21.43 -6.19
CA GLN A 66 5.05 22.53 -6.16
C GLN A 66 5.30 23.54 -5.02
N THR A 67 5.91 23.13 -3.93
CA THR A 67 6.15 23.97 -2.75
C THR A 67 7.57 24.57 -2.68
N GLY A 68 8.38 24.41 -3.74
CA GLY A 68 9.80 24.80 -3.73
C GLY A 68 10.72 23.83 -2.97
N ILE A 69 10.15 22.82 -2.30
CA ILE A 69 10.87 21.73 -1.64
C ILE A 69 10.47 20.43 -2.34
N THR A 70 11.45 19.71 -2.88
CA THR A 70 11.21 18.42 -3.53
C THR A 70 10.70 17.39 -2.55
N LYS A 71 9.49 16.89 -2.77
CA LYS A 71 8.90 15.76 -2.08
C LYS A 71 8.73 14.58 -3.01
N TYR A 72 8.86 13.39 -2.47
CA TYR A 72 8.70 12.13 -3.18
C TYR A 72 7.38 11.50 -2.79
N LYS A 73 6.60 11.07 -3.80
CA LYS A 73 5.28 10.45 -3.65
C LYS A 73 5.25 9.15 -4.41
N ILE A 74 4.29 8.26 -4.04
CA ILE A 74 4.09 7.02 -4.77
C ILE A 74 3.69 7.31 -6.23
N GLY A 75 4.31 6.61 -7.18
CA GLY A 75 4.10 6.79 -8.61
C GLY A 75 3.15 5.74 -9.22
N LEU A 76 2.68 6.02 -10.43
CA LEU A 76 1.68 5.20 -11.14
C LEU A 76 2.15 3.76 -11.38
N ALA A 77 3.43 3.52 -11.61
CA ALA A 77 3.94 2.16 -11.84
C ALA A 77 3.70 1.24 -10.64
N SER A 78 3.73 1.77 -9.41
CA SER A 78 3.40 1.00 -8.20
C SER A 78 1.94 0.53 -8.21
N PHE A 79 1.00 1.36 -8.66
CA PHE A 79 -0.40 0.98 -8.85
C PHE A 79 -0.55 -0.10 -9.94
N LEU A 80 0.13 0.04 -11.09
CA LEU A 80 0.05 -0.93 -12.18
C LEU A 80 0.54 -2.32 -11.75
N ILE A 81 1.63 -2.38 -10.98
CA ILE A 81 2.12 -3.65 -10.43
C ILE A 81 1.11 -4.25 -9.46
N GLY A 82 0.59 -3.46 -8.52
CA GLY A 82 -0.39 -3.93 -7.54
C GLY A 82 -1.72 -4.34 -8.17
N SER A 83 -2.18 -3.62 -9.19
CA SER A 83 -3.44 -3.93 -9.89
C SER A 83 -3.41 -5.27 -10.62
N SER A 84 -2.23 -5.71 -11.07
CA SER A 84 -2.08 -7.01 -11.71
C SER A 84 -2.45 -8.17 -10.76
N TYR A 85 -2.22 -8.02 -9.46
CA TYR A 85 -2.64 -8.98 -8.45
C TYR A 85 -4.18 -9.13 -8.44
N LEU A 86 -4.90 -7.99 -8.45
CA LEU A 86 -6.37 -8.00 -8.45
C LEU A 86 -6.95 -8.56 -9.76
N ASN A 87 -6.32 -8.27 -10.88
CA ASN A 87 -6.76 -8.77 -12.19
C ASN A 87 -6.59 -10.29 -12.33
N ASN A 88 -5.66 -10.88 -11.59
CA ASN A 88 -5.40 -12.33 -11.59
C ASN A 88 -6.27 -13.09 -10.57
N ILE A 89 -7.12 -12.41 -9.81
CA ILE A 89 -8.04 -13.03 -8.85
C ILE A 89 -9.45 -13.06 -9.44
N ASP A 90 -9.84 -14.18 -10.01
CA ASP A 90 -11.19 -14.37 -10.59
C ASP A 90 -12.31 -14.22 -9.55
N ILE A 91 -12.04 -14.52 -8.29
CA ILE A 91 -13.03 -14.44 -7.22
C ILE A 91 -13.59 -13.02 -7.03
N VAL A 92 -12.80 -11.97 -7.27
CA VAL A 92 -13.28 -10.58 -7.21
C VAL A 92 -14.37 -10.36 -8.24
N ASN A 93 -14.15 -10.81 -9.47
CA ASN A 93 -15.09 -10.67 -10.58
C ASN A 93 -16.36 -11.49 -10.36
N ILE A 94 -16.21 -12.73 -9.83
CA ILE A 94 -17.33 -13.65 -9.55
C ILE A 94 -18.20 -13.11 -8.40
N ALA A 95 -17.60 -12.61 -7.33
CA ALA A 95 -18.33 -12.18 -6.14
C ALA A 95 -18.88 -10.74 -6.22
N LYS A 96 -18.38 -9.92 -7.16
CA LYS A 96 -18.71 -8.49 -7.25
C LYS A 96 -20.21 -8.21 -7.30
N SER A 97 -20.95 -8.89 -8.17
CA SER A 97 -22.40 -8.71 -8.31
C SER A 97 -23.13 -9.02 -7.01
N ASN A 98 -22.81 -10.16 -6.38
CA ASN A 98 -23.41 -10.57 -5.12
C ASN A 98 -23.14 -9.58 -3.97
N LEU A 99 -21.91 -9.03 -3.91
CA LEU A 99 -21.55 -8.04 -2.90
C LEU A 99 -22.29 -6.71 -3.10
N ILE A 100 -22.48 -6.28 -4.35
CA ILE A 100 -23.25 -5.08 -4.71
C ILE A 100 -24.73 -5.27 -4.30
N ASP A 101 -25.33 -6.40 -4.69
CA ASP A 101 -26.72 -6.69 -4.35
C ASP A 101 -26.95 -6.76 -2.84
N PHE A 102 -26.03 -7.40 -2.11
CA PHE A 102 -26.07 -7.49 -0.65
C PHE A 102 -25.94 -6.09 -0.02
N ALA A 103 -24.97 -5.31 -0.45
CA ALA A 103 -24.75 -3.94 0.06
C ALA A 103 -25.98 -3.06 -0.12
N ASN A 104 -26.60 -3.09 -1.31
CA ASN A 104 -27.80 -2.32 -1.59
C ASN A 104 -29.01 -2.77 -0.77
N LYS A 105 -29.21 -4.08 -0.60
CA LYS A 105 -30.28 -4.64 0.23
C LYS A 105 -30.14 -4.27 1.71
N MET A 106 -28.93 -4.23 2.19
CA MET A 106 -28.62 -3.97 3.61
C MET A 106 -28.36 -2.49 3.91
N ASN A 107 -28.31 -1.61 2.89
CA ASN A 107 -27.86 -0.22 3.00
C ASN A 107 -26.51 -0.12 3.73
N ALA A 108 -25.56 -0.94 3.35
CA ALA A 108 -24.28 -1.10 4.04
C ALA A 108 -23.08 -1.04 3.09
N THR A 109 -21.92 -0.73 3.64
CA THR A 109 -20.64 -0.89 2.94
C THR A 109 -20.19 -2.34 3.03
N THR A 110 -19.84 -2.94 1.90
CA THR A 110 -19.29 -4.29 1.83
C THR A 110 -17.82 -4.27 1.42
N PHE A 111 -17.07 -5.21 1.98
CA PHE A 111 -15.66 -5.41 1.66
C PHE A 111 -15.41 -6.86 1.25
N MET A 112 -14.50 -7.05 0.30
CA MET A 112 -13.81 -8.32 0.13
C MET A 112 -12.39 -8.18 0.64
N ALA A 113 -11.93 -9.19 1.36
CA ALA A 113 -10.60 -9.19 1.93
C ALA A 113 -9.89 -10.53 1.73
N VAL A 114 -8.58 -10.49 1.68
CA VAL A 114 -7.70 -11.67 1.67
C VAL A 114 -7.04 -11.78 3.03
N LEU A 115 -7.06 -12.98 3.60
CA LEU A 115 -6.29 -13.32 4.78
C LEU A 115 -4.88 -13.75 4.36
N ASP A 116 -3.89 -13.07 4.89
CA ASP A 116 -2.47 -13.36 4.71
C ASP A 116 -1.85 -13.50 6.10
N GLU A 117 -1.51 -14.73 6.51
CA GLU A 117 -1.12 -15.06 7.89
C GLU A 117 -2.13 -14.57 8.92
N ASN A 118 -1.77 -13.56 9.71
CA ASN A 118 -2.61 -12.94 10.73
C ASN A 118 -3.12 -11.54 10.34
N MET A 119 -2.99 -11.18 9.07
CA MET A 119 -3.38 -9.88 8.54
C MET A 119 -4.48 -10.02 7.50
N VAL A 120 -5.46 -9.14 7.56
CA VAL A 120 -6.55 -9.05 6.58
C VAL A 120 -6.33 -7.80 5.73
N THR A 121 -6.28 -7.99 4.41
CA THR A 121 -6.11 -6.91 3.44
C THR A 121 -7.37 -6.75 2.61
N TYR A 122 -7.98 -5.55 2.63
CA TYR A 122 -9.17 -5.26 1.82
C TYR A 122 -8.77 -5.11 0.35
N ILE A 123 -9.35 -5.94 -0.52
CA ILE A 123 -9.07 -5.98 -1.98
C ILE A 123 -10.20 -5.42 -2.83
N TYR A 124 -11.40 -5.30 -2.26
CA TYR A 124 -12.56 -4.71 -2.92
C TYR A 124 -13.45 -4.01 -1.88
N LYS A 125 -14.08 -2.90 -2.27
CA LYS A 125 -15.02 -2.13 -1.47
C LYS A 125 -16.18 -1.70 -2.36
N TYR A 126 -17.41 -1.80 -1.84
CA TYR A 126 -18.58 -1.18 -2.42
C TYR A 126 -19.41 -0.51 -1.32
N GLU A 127 -19.81 0.73 -1.58
CA GLU A 127 -20.65 1.54 -0.69
C GLU A 127 -22.02 1.73 -1.36
N SER A 128 -23.10 1.31 -0.70
CA SER A 128 -24.45 1.67 -1.16
C SER A 128 -24.72 3.16 -0.89
N GLU A 129 -25.66 3.76 -1.62
CA GLU A 129 -25.96 5.20 -1.53
C GLU A 129 -26.30 5.67 -0.10
N ASN A 130 -26.92 4.82 0.69
CA ASN A 130 -27.37 5.13 2.06
C ASN A 130 -26.49 4.47 3.14
N SER A 131 -25.31 3.97 2.77
CA SER A 131 -24.43 3.32 3.75
C SER A 131 -23.70 4.33 4.63
N ILE A 132 -23.36 3.91 5.85
CA ILE A 132 -22.48 4.69 6.72
C ILE A 132 -21.10 4.76 6.06
N ILE A 133 -20.58 5.98 5.89
CA ILE A 133 -19.26 6.21 5.31
C ILE A 133 -18.20 5.57 6.22
N THR A 134 -17.37 4.72 5.63
CA THR A 134 -16.26 4.11 6.35
C THR A 134 -14.92 4.67 5.87
N THR A 135 -13.97 4.82 6.78
CA THR A 135 -12.63 5.30 6.49
C THR A 135 -11.71 4.22 5.91
N ALA A 136 -12.13 2.95 5.95
CA ALA A 136 -11.37 1.86 5.38
C ALA A 136 -11.46 1.86 3.84
N ASN A 137 -10.33 1.65 3.18
CA ASN A 137 -10.20 1.64 1.72
C ASN A 137 -9.55 0.33 1.26
N VAL A 138 -9.63 0.06 -0.05
CA VAL A 138 -8.85 -1.00 -0.70
C VAL A 138 -7.37 -0.77 -0.40
N GLY A 139 -6.64 -1.84 -0.08
CA GLY A 139 -5.25 -1.79 0.38
C GLY A 139 -5.11 -1.59 1.90
N THR A 140 -6.19 -1.28 2.64
CA THR A 140 -6.12 -1.22 4.10
C THR A 140 -5.81 -2.61 4.66
N ARG A 141 -4.80 -2.66 5.53
CA ARG A 141 -4.34 -3.88 6.20
C ARG A 141 -4.65 -3.81 7.68
N LYS A 142 -5.28 -4.84 8.24
CA LYS A 142 -5.63 -4.93 9.67
C LYS A 142 -5.27 -6.28 10.23
N SER A 143 -4.88 -6.31 11.48
CA SER A 143 -4.67 -7.55 12.20
C SER A 143 -6.00 -8.29 12.40
N LEU A 144 -6.00 -9.61 12.21
CA LEU A 144 -7.22 -10.44 12.26
C LEU A 144 -8.00 -10.26 13.57
N HIS A 145 -7.31 -10.13 14.72
CA HIS A 145 -7.95 -9.93 16.02
C HIS A 145 -8.60 -8.54 16.20
N CYS A 146 -8.30 -7.58 15.31
CA CYS A 146 -8.93 -6.25 15.32
C CYS A 146 -10.20 -6.19 14.47
N ILE A 147 -10.55 -7.27 13.77
CA ILE A 147 -11.74 -7.35 12.93
C ILE A 147 -12.82 -8.04 13.73
N ARG A 148 -13.80 -7.26 14.19
CA ARG A 148 -15.03 -7.80 14.78
C ARG A 148 -15.90 -8.29 13.61
N MET A 149 -16.03 -9.60 13.48
CA MET A 149 -17.04 -10.22 12.63
C MET A 149 -18.38 -10.18 13.32
#